data_e0f6b9551af492c169835b0eb19a655e
#
_entry.id   e0f6b9551af492c169835b0eb19a655e
#
_cell.length_a   1.000
_cell.length_b   1.000
_cell.length_c   1.000
_cell.angle_alpha   90.00
_cell.angle_beta   90.00
_cell.angle_gamma   90.00
#
_symmetry.space_group_name_H-M   'P 1'
#
loop_
_entity.id
_entity.type
_entity.pdbx_description
1 polymer ?
#
loop_
_entity_poly.entity_id
_entity_poly.type
_entity_poly.pdbx_seq_one_letter_code
_entity_poly.pdbx_strand_id
1 'polypeptide(L)'
;MILDKKSDWFSRVMYKKYIFVSEYIVKLKTRVMLNAMRTFFVFLSVGLLGFLFSVDTCAADRVYNVSDFGLKANVKKDASHVLRKVLDRIRKDYREGDKIVLQFPVGQYHFYEKNATIREYYISNHDQTNPKKVGIAIEEMRDFTLDGQGSEFIFHGRMLPISLLRSENCVLKNFSIDFENPHITQIQIIDNSPENGTTYEVAPWVDYRVSKDSVFETLGDGWMLRPSSGI
;
A
#
# COMPACT_ATOMS: atom_id res chain seq x y z
N MET A 1 -18.92 102.94 -14.38
CA MET A 1 -19.82 101.83 -14.22
C MET A 1 -19.38 100.65 -15.08
N ILE A 2 -18.11 100.11 -14.84
CA ILE A 2 -17.53 99.02 -15.63
C ILE A 2 -16.96 97.93 -14.66
N LEU A 3 -16.92 98.08 -13.35
CA LEU A 3 -16.31 97.18 -12.40
C LEU A 3 -17.23 96.03 -11.90
N ASP A 4 -18.49 96.06 -12.17
CA ASP A 4 -19.49 95.15 -11.58
C ASP A 4 -19.70 93.88 -12.44
N LYS A 5 -19.42 93.91 -13.72
CA LYS A 5 -19.60 92.74 -14.60
C LYS A 5 -18.48 91.69 -14.55
N LYS A 6 -17.30 92.09 -14.13
CA LYS A 6 -16.13 91.15 -14.06
C LYS A 6 -16.18 90.28 -12.76
N SER A 7 -16.66 90.84 -11.69
CA SER A 7 -16.78 90.07 -10.41
C SER A 7 -17.88 89.03 -10.48
N ASP A 8 -18.97 89.28 -11.16
CA ASP A 8 -20.07 88.35 -11.36
C ASP A 8 -19.69 87.16 -12.32
N TRP A 9 -18.91 87.45 -13.34
CA TRP A 9 -18.42 86.39 -14.26
C TRP A 9 -17.45 85.47 -13.55
N PHE A 10 -16.53 85.99 -12.74
CA PHE A 10 -15.54 85.23 -12.01
C PHE A 10 -16.15 84.29 -10.94
N SER A 11 -17.13 84.85 -10.20
CA SER A 11 -17.88 84.07 -9.23
C SER A 11 -18.71 82.95 -9.86
N ARG A 12 -19.34 83.15 -11.01
CA ARG A 12 -20.11 82.17 -11.73
C ARG A 12 -19.20 81.01 -12.34
N VAL A 13 -18.05 81.39 -12.81
CA VAL A 13 -17.07 80.40 -13.35
C VAL A 13 -16.49 79.59 -12.22
N MET A 14 -16.15 80.19 -11.09
CA MET A 14 -15.65 79.46 -9.90
C MET A 14 -16.73 78.56 -9.30
N TYR A 15 -17.99 79.04 -9.21
CA TYR A 15 -19.09 78.23 -8.72
C TYR A 15 -19.39 76.99 -9.59
N LYS A 16 -19.41 77.15 -10.94
CA LYS A 16 -19.55 76.02 -11.89
C LYS A 16 -18.42 75.04 -11.76
N LYS A 17 -17.19 75.53 -11.58
CA LYS A 17 -16.03 74.71 -11.41
C LYS A 17 -16.07 73.92 -10.11
N TYR A 18 -16.56 74.55 -9.03
CA TYR A 18 -16.73 73.90 -7.74
C TYR A 18 -17.80 72.79 -7.77
N ILE A 19 -18.96 73.05 -8.38
CA ILE A 19 -19.97 72.02 -8.59
C ILE A 19 -19.48 70.88 -9.42
N PHE A 20 -18.78 71.13 -10.51
CA PHE A 20 -18.22 70.03 -11.36
C PHE A 20 -17.23 69.16 -10.62
N VAL A 21 -16.35 69.76 -9.82
CA VAL A 21 -15.37 69.01 -9.00
C VAL A 21 -16.06 68.19 -7.90
N SER A 22 -17.11 68.78 -7.26
CA SER A 22 -17.84 68.07 -6.22
C SER A 22 -18.60 66.87 -6.78
N GLU A 23 -19.28 67.03 -7.93
CA GLU A 23 -19.96 65.91 -8.60
C GLU A 23 -18.98 64.82 -9.04
N TYR A 24 -17.79 65.19 -9.53
CA TYR A 24 -16.76 64.23 -9.92
C TYR A 24 -16.24 63.43 -8.72
N ILE A 25 -15.99 64.10 -7.59
CA ILE A 25 -15.57 63.46 -6.35
C ILE A 25 -16.63 62.48 -5.83
N VAL A 26 -17.92 62.86 -5.86
CA VAL A 26 -19.02 62.00 -5.46
C VAL A 26 -19.11 60.77 -6.35
N LYS A 27 -19.05 60.94 -7.68
CA LYS A 27 -19.04 59.83 -8.63
C LYS A 27 -17.87 58.91 -8.45
N LEU A 28 -16.66 59.43 -8.16
CA LEU A 28 -15.48 58.67 -7.90
C LEU A 28 -15.60 57.83 -6.61
N LYS A 29 -16.06 58.44 -5.51
CA LYS A 29 -16.31 57.75 -4.24
C LYS A 29 -17.36 56.64 -4.40
N THR A 30 -18.43 56.88 -5.14
CA THR A 30 -19.47 55.88 -5.40
C THR A 30 -18.91 54.71 -6.24
N ARG A 31 -18.07 54.95 -7.26
CA ARG A 31 -17.41 53.90 -8.04
C ARG A 31 -16.45 53.08 -7.20
N VAL A 32 -15.65 53.71 -6.36
CA VAL A 32 -14.69 52.98 -5.49
C VAL A 32 -15.44 52.11 -4.50
N MET A 33 -16.53 52.65 -3.89
CA MET A 33 -17.36 51.90 -2.95
C MET A 33 -18.09 50.71 -3.64
N LEU A 34 -18.59 50.89 -4.87
CA LEU A 34 -19.26 49.84 -5.62
C LEU A 34 -18.28 48.71 -6.02
N ASN A 35 -17.07 49.09 -6.40
CA ASN A 35 -16.03 48.12 -6.72
C ASN A 35 -15.58 47.35 -5.47
N ALA A 36 -15.39 48.01 -4.34
CA ALA A 36 -15.08 47.37 -3.06
C ALA A 36 -16.18 46.38 -2.63
N MET A 37 -17.45 46.76 -2.76
CA MET A 37 -18.59 45.88 -2.50
C MET A 37 -18.58 44.65 -3.45
N ARG A 38 -18.36 44.84 -4.75
CA ARG A 38 -18.28 43.74 -5.72
C ARG A 38 -17.15 42.77 -5.37
N THR A 39 -16.00 43.30 -5.02
CA THR A 39 -14.85 42.48 -4.61
C THR A 39 -15.16 41.67 -3.33
N PHE A 40 -15.80 42.34 -2.34
CA PHE A 40 -16.22 41.67 -1.12
C PHE A 40 -17.22 40.55 -1.37
N PHE A 41 -18.23 40.73 -2.23
CA PHE A 41 -19.19 39.70 -2.58
C PHE A 41 -18.54 38.52 -3.37
N VAL A 42 -17.55 38.83 -4.22
CA VAL A 42 -16.79 37.75 -4.92
C VAL A 42 -15.99 36.93 -3.90
N PHE A 43 -15.30 37.55 -2.96
CA PHE A 43 -14.58 36.80 -1.93
C PHE A 43 -15.51 36.03 -0.99
N LEU A 44 -16.65 36.59 -0.65
CA LEU A 44 -17.67 35.92 0.17
C LEU A 44 -18.26 34.71 -0.56
N SER A 45 -18.54 34.81 -1.86
CA SER A 45 -19.07 33.71 -2.67
C SER A 45 -18.04 32.60 -2.89
N VAL A 46 -16.78 32.94 -3.11
CA VAL A 46 -15.69 31.96 -3.23
C VAL A 46 -15.44 31.26 -1.88
N GLY A 47 -15.45 31.99 -0.78
CA GLY A 47 -15.34 31.43 0.57
C GLY A 47 -16.51 30.51 0.92
N LEU A 48 -17.72 30.85 0.56
CA LEU A 48 -18.92 30.02 0.79
C LEU A 48 -18.90 28.78 -0.08
N LEU A 49 -18.45 28.89 -1.35
CA LEU A 49 -18.27 27.74 -2.23
C LEU A 49 -17.19 26.78 -1.70
N GLY A 50 -16.07 27.30 -1.20
CA GLY A 50 -15.01 26.50 -0.56
C GLY A 50 -15.50 25.75 0.68
N PHE A 51 -16.39 26.34 1.46
CA PHE A 51 -16.97 25.69 2.64
C PHE A 51 -17.95 24.56 2.30
N LEU A 52 -18.64 24.65 1.17
CA LEU A 52 -19.59 23.61 0.71
C LEU A 52 -18.89 22.39 0.11
N PHE A 53 -17.61 22.49 -0.23
CA PHE A 53 -16.81 21.38 -0.76
C PHE A 53 -15.85 20.73 0.25
N SER A 54 -15.94 21.09 1.54
CA SER A 54 -15.33 20.29 2.60
C SER A 54 -16.12 19.00 2.72
N VAL A 55 -15.87 18.06 1.80
CA VAL A 55 -16.31 16.68 1.96
C VAL A 55 -15.41 16.11 3.04
N ASP A 56 -15.89 16.02 4.26
CA ASP A 56 -15.29 15.17 5.27
C ASP A 56 -15.26 13.75 4.69
N THR A 57 -14.11 13.33 4.18
CA THR A 57 -13.85 11.93 3.89
C THR A 57 -13.87 11.21 5.24
N CYS A 58 -15.04 10.73 5.63
CA CYS A 58 -15.18 9.89 6.81
C CYS A 58 -14.33 8.66 6.59
N ALA A 59 -13.21 8.58 7.30
CA ALA A 59 -12.39 7.39 7.37
C ALA A 59 -13.25 6.24 7.90
N ALA A 60 -13.31 5.13 7.19
CA ALA A 60 -14.11 3.99 7.56
C ALA A 60 -13.23 2.78 7.89
N ASP A 61 -13.54 2.13 8.99
CA ASP A 61 -12.99 0.81 9.27
C ASP A 61 -13.68 -0.21 8.33
N ARG A 62 -12.89 -0.84 7.45
CA ARG A 62 -13.40 -1.79 6.45
C ARG A 62 -12.83 -3.17 6.71
N VAL A 63 -13.72 -4.13 6.90
CA VAL A 63 -13.35 -5.53 7.08
C VAL A 63 -13.70 -6.30 5.81
N TYR A 64 -12.70 -6.99 5.25
CA TYR A 64 -12.85 -7.91 4.14
C TYR A 64 -12.61 -9.32 4.64
N ASN A 65 -13.57 -10.22 4.43
CA ASN A 65 -13.39 -11.63 4.74
C ASN A 65 -13.04 -12.38 3.45
N VAL A 66 -11.97 -13.17 3.45
CA VAL A 66 -11.53 -13.90 2.25
C VAL A 66 -12.58 -14.89 1.76
N SER A 67 -13.46 -15.39 2.65
CA SER A 67 -14.55 -16.29 2.27
C SER A 67 -15.59 -15.63 1.37
N ASP A 68 -15.79 -14.32 1.48
CA ASP A 68 -16.73 -13.56 0.63
C ASP A 68 -16.26 -13.51 -0.83
N PHE A 69 -14.98 -13.79 -1.06
CA PHE A 69 -14.36 -13.89 -2.37
C PHE A 69 -14.18 -15.35 -2.85
N GLY A 70 -14.76 -16.30 -2.10
CA GLY A 70 -14.75 -17.72 -2.46
C GLY A 70 -13.51 -18.49 -2.00
N LEU A 71 -12.65 -17.90 -1.16
CA LEU A 71 -11.54 -18.60 -0.53
C LEU A 71 -12.05 -19.42 0.66
N LYS A 72 -11.83 -20.72 0.62
CA LYS A 72 -12.29 -21.65 1.67
C LYS A 72 -11.10 -22.18 2.44
N ALA A 73 -11.24 -22.23 3.77
CA ALA A 73 -10.29 -22.89 4.65
C ALA A 73 -10.32 -24.42 4.48
N ASN A 74 -9.23 -25.08 4.85
CA ASN A 74 -9.08 -26.54 4.91
C ASN A 74 -9.31 -27.26 3.60
N VAL A 75 -9.04 -26.59 2.48
CA VAL A 75 -9.05 -27.20 1.16
C VAL A 75 -7.67 -27.03 0.50
N LYS A 76 -7.12 -28.12 -0.04
CA LYS A 76 -5.81 -28.12 -0.75
C LYS A 76 -5.92 -27.42 -2.13
N LYS A 77 -6.66 -26.28 -2.17
CA LYS A 77 -6.78 -25.43 -3.34
C LYS A 77 -5.86 -24.22 -3.19
N ASP A 78 -5.28 -23.82 -4.30
CA ASP A 78 -4.40 -22.64 -4.33
C ASP A 78 -5.16 -21.36 -3.99
N ALA A 79 -4.75 -20.71 -2.91
CA ALA A 79 -5.30 -19.46 -2.44
C ALA A 79 -4.76 -18.23 -3.21
N SER A 80 -3.62 -18.38 -3.89
CA SER A 80 -2.86 -17.26 -4.48
C SER A 80 -3.68 -16.40 -5.43
N HIS A 81 -4.47 -17.04 -6.30
CA HIS A 81 -5.23 -16.32 -7.31
C HIS A 81 -6.39 -15.50 -6.70
N VAL A 82 -7.12 -16.10 -5.75
CA VAL A 82 -8.23 -15.42 -5.09
C VAL A 82 -7.70 -14.27 -4.24
N LEU A 83 -6.67 -14.56 -3.43
CA LEU A 83 -6.08 -13.54 -2.55
C LEU A 83 -5.53 -12.34 -3.35
N ARG A 84 -4.89 -12.58 -4.49
CA ARG A 84 -4.42 -11.50 -5.36
C ARG A 84 -5.56 -10.59 -5.81
N LYS A 85 -6.70 -11.18 -6.23
CA LYS A 85 -7.90 -10.40 -6.58
C LYS A 85 -8.46 -9.59 -5.41
N VAL A 86 -8.43 -10.16 -4.20
CA VAL A 86 -8.88 -9.46 -2.99
C VAL A 86 -7.96 -8.27 -2.68
N LEU A 87 -6.64 -8.47 -2.73
CA LEU A 87 -5.67 -7.39 -2.51
C LEU A 87 -5.80 -6.30 -3.58
N ASP A 88 -6.00 -6.66 -4.85
CA ASP A 88 -6.24 -5.70 -5.93
C ASP A 88 -7.54 -4.92 -5.71
N ARG A 89 -8.58 -5.58 -5.21
CA ARG A 89 -9.86 -4.92 -4.89
C ARG A 89 -9.70 -3.95 -3.72
N ILE A 90 -9.05 -4.37 -2.65
CA ILE A 90 -8.75 -3.53 -1.50
C ILE A 90 -7.99 -2.28 -1.93
N ARG A 91 -6.95 -2.43 -2.75
CA ARG A 91 -6.14 -1.31 -3.26
C ARG A 91 -6.96 -0.31 -4.07
N LYS A 92 -7.90 -0.78 -4.90
CA LYS A 92 -8.79 0.07 -5.68
C LYS A 92 -9.83 0.80 -4.85
N ASP A 93 -10.31 0.17 -3.79
CA ASP A 93 -11.37 0.70 -2.93
C ASP A 93 -10.84 1.58 -1.80
N TYR A 94 -9.53 1.57 -1.58
CA TYR A 94 -8.89 2.34 -0.51
C TYR A 94 -9.12 3.85 -0.69
N ARG A 95 -9.46 4.52 0.41
CA ARG A 95 -9.49 5.97 0.53
C ARG A 95 -8.58 6.40 1.66
N GLU A 96 -8.00 7.58 1.53
CA GLU A 96 -7.13 8.12 2.57
C GLU A 96 -7.84 8.16 3.93
N GLY A 97 -7.19 7.58 4.94
CA GLY A 97 -7.72 7.44 6.30
C GLY A 97 -8.51 6.15 6.56
N ASP A 98 -8.86 5.35 5.55
CA ASP A 98 -9.49 4.04 5.76
C ASP A 98 -8.53 3.12 6.52
N LYS A 99 -9.05 2.39 7.52
CA LYS A 99 -8.36 1.27 8.17
C LYS A 99 -8.92 -0.03 7.62
N ILE A 100 -8.06 -0.84 7.03
CA ILE A 100 -8.48 -2.04 6.32
C ILE A 100 -8.03 -3.28 7.09
N VAL A 101 -8.96 -4.20 7.31
CA VAL A 101 -8.67 -5.51 7.90
C VAL A 101 -9.08 -6.59 6.91
N LEU A 102 -8.11 -7.40 6.48
CA LEU A 102 -8.35 -8.60 5.70
C LEU A 102 -8.31 -9.81 6.64
N GLN A 103 -9.46 -10.46 6.83
CA GLN A 103 -9.62 -11.59 7.73
C GLN A 103 -9.66 -12.91 6.99
N PHE A 104 -8.98 -13.89 7.59
CA PHE A 104 -9.02 -15.28 7.15
C PHE A 104 -9.77 -16.09 8.22
N PRO A 105 -10.91 -16.72 7.91
CA PRO A 105 -11.51 -17.71 8.82
C PRO A 105 -10.50 -18.78 9.20
N VAL A 106 -10.58 -19.22 10.46
CA VAL A 106 -9.63 -20.21 11.02
C VAL A 106 -9.53 -21.45 10.14
N GLY A 107 -8.32 -21.85 9.81
CA GLY A 107 -8.03 -23.07 9.06
C GLY A 107 -6.76 -23.00 8.23
N GLN A 108 -6.53 -24.00 7.40
CA GLN A 108 -5.36 -24.09 6.53
C GLN A 108 -5.64 -23.46 5.15
N TYR A 109 -4.67 -22.70 4.64
CA TYR A 109 -4.69 -22.10 3.32
C TYR A 109 -3.40 -22.44 2.57
N HIS A 110 -3.53 -22.96 1.37
CA HIS A 110 -2.40 -23.44 0.57
C HIS A 110 -2.03 -22.47 -0.54
N PHE A 111 -0.73 -22.22 -0.68
CA PHE A 111 -0.16 -21.33 -1.69
C PHE A 111 0.85 -22.10 -2.52
N TYR A 112 0.65 -22.17 -3.84
CA TYR A 112 1.47 -22.96 -4.74
C TYR A 112 2.37 -22.10 -5.62
N GLU A 113 3.63 -22.49 -5.74
CA GLU A 113 4.66 -21.80 -6.50
C GLU A 113 4.26 -21.48 -7.94
N LYS A 114 3.54 -22.38 -8.60
CA LYS A 114 3.09 -22.20 -9.99
C LYS A 114 2.18 -20.98 -10.21
N ASN A 115 1.47 -20.55 -9.18
CA ASN A 115 0.56 -19.42 -9.23
C ASN A 115 1.03 -18.24 -8.37
N ALA A 116 2.25 -18.28 -7.87
CA ALA A 116 2.86 -17.21 -7.11
C ALA A 116 2.95 -15.92 -7.94
N THR A 117 2.98 -14.80 -7.26
CA THR A 117 3.22 -13.50 -7.89
C THR A 117 4.69 -13.40 -8.28
N ILE A 118 4.96 -13.05 -9.53
CA ILE A 118 6.33 -12.91 -10.04
C ILE A 118 6.77 -11.46 -9.87
N ARG A 119 7.91 -11.23 -9.20
CA ARG A 119 8.47 -9.91 -8.93
C ARG A 119 9.98 -9.89 -9.03
N GLU A 120 10.52 -8.79 -9.54
CA GLU A 120 11.94 -8.51 -9.43
C GLU A 120 12.20 -7.78 -8.12
N TYR A 121 12.80 -8.49 -7.16
CA TYR A 121 13.18 -7.94 -5.87
C TYR A 121 14.68 -8.06 -5.66
N TYR A 122 15.28 -6.98 -5.21
CA TYR A 122 16.67 -6.94 -4.79
C TYR A 122 16.70 -6.92 -3.26
N ILE A 123 16.96 -8.10 -2.69
CA ILE A 123 17.05 -8.27 -1.24
C ILE A 123 18.52 -8.12 -0.86
N SER A 124 18.82 -7.20 0.05
CA SER A 124 20.18 -7.00 0.54
C SER A 124 20.75 -8.28 1.16
N ASN A 125 22.06 -8.49 1.01
CA ASN A 125 22.84 -9.63 1.53
C ASN A 125 22.56 -11.00 0.89
N HIS A 126 21.84 -11.06 -0.23
CA HIS A 126 21.62 -12.30 -0.92
C HIS A 126 21.83 -12.17 -2.42
N ASP A 127 22.77 -12.92 -2.96
CA ASP A 127 22.96 -13.14 -4.39
C ASP A 127 21.86 -14.08 -4.90
N GLN A 128 20.66 -13.55 -5.02
CA GLN A 128 19.54 -14.35 -5.44
C GLN A 128 19.15 -14.04 -6.87
N THR A 129 18.88 -15.09 -7.62
CA THR A 129 18.31 -14.96 -8.96
C THR A 129 16.95 -14.27 -8.92
N ASN A 130 16.72 -13.35 -9.86
CA ASN A 130 15.42 -12.81 -10.18
C ASN A 130 14.84 -13.54 -11.41
N PRO A 131 13.52 -13.54 -11.59
CA PRO A 131 12.52 -12.97 -10.69
C PRO A 131 12.23 -13.86 -9.47
N LYS A 132 11.70 -13.25 -8.41
CA LYS A 132 11.22 -13.94 -7.22
C LYS A 132 9.79 -14.41 -7.41
N LYS A 133 9.46 -15.56 -6.84
CA LYS A 133 8.09 -16.07 -6.70
C LYS A 133 7.60 -15.72 -5.29
N VAL A 134 6.49 -15.03 -5.20
CA VAL A 134 5.94 -14.52 -3.93
C VAL A 134 4.54 -15.06 -3.73
N GLY A 135 4.30 -15.73 -2.61
CA GLY A 135 2.99 -16.29 -2.26
C GLY A 135 1.95 -15.19 -2.00
N ILE A 136 2.25 -14.29 -1.09
CA ILE A 136 1.40 -13.16 -0.72
C ILE A 136 2.19 -11.86 -0.91
N ALA A 137 1.93 -11.15 -2.01
CA ALA A 137 2.56 -9.87 -2.30
C ALA A 137 1.65 -8.71 -1.83
N ILE A 138 2.01 -8.08 -0.72
CA ILE A 138 1.34 -6.89 -0.19
C ILE A 138 2.09 -5.69 -0.72
N GLU A 139 1.47 -4.95 -1.64
CA GLU A 139 2.12 -3.85 -2.36
C GLU A 139 1.23 -2.61 -2.33
N GLU A 140 1.86 -1.46 -2.06
CA GLU A 140 1.19 -0.15 -2.08
C GLU A 140 -0.05 -0.07 -1.17
N MET A 141 0.03 -0.73 -0.01
CA MET A 141 -1.02 -0.74 1.00
C MET A 141 -0.70 0.23 2.13
N ARG A 142 -1.73 0.88 2.65
CA ARG A 142 -1.64 1.74 3.84
C ARG A 142 -2.71 1.33 4.84
N ASP A 143 -2.39 1.49 6.12
CA ASP A 143 -3.29 1.20 7.26
C ASP A 143 -3.99 -0.16 7.10
N PHE A 144 -3.21 -1.16 6.68
CA PHE A 144 -3.69 -2.48 6.30
C PHE A 144 -3.32 -3.52 7.36
N THR A 145 -4.31 -4.31 7.77
CA THR A 145 -4.10 -5.45 8.66
C THR A 145 -4.49 -6.75 7.96
N LEU A 146 -3.57 -7.70 7.90
CA LEU A 146 -3.89 -9.10 7.57
C LEU A 146 -4.02 -9.85 8.89
N ASP A 147 -5.23 -10.33 9.17
CA ASP A 147 -5.55 -11.10 10.39
C ASP A 147 -5.91 -12.54 10.02
N GLY A 148 -5.01 -13.45 10.32
CA GLY A 148 -5.20 -14.87 10.05
C GLY A 148 -6.13 -15.57 11.03
N GLN A 149 -6.53 -14.92 12.12
CA GLN A 149 -7.44 -15.46 13.16
C GLN A 149 -7.02 -16.84 13.71
N GLY A 150 -5.72 -17.16 13.71
CA GLY A 150 -5.19 -18.47 14.12
C GLY A 150 -5.05 -19.46 12.96
N SER A 151 -5.11 -19.00 11.73
CA SER A 151 -4.94 -19.83 10.53
C SER A 151 -3.48 -20.24 10.29
N GLU A 152 -3.32 -21.28 9.49
CA GLU A 152 -2.04 -21.78 9.05
C GLU A 152 -1.90 -21.59 7.54
N PHE A 153 -0.81 -20.95 7.11
CA PHE A 153 -0.49 -20.71 5.71
C PHE A 153 0.57 -21.66 5.25
N ILE A 154 0.21 -22.62 4.40
CA ILE A 154 1.09 -23.68 3.90
C ILE A 154 1.56 -23.32 2.49
N PHE A 155 2.87 -23.23 2.33
CA PHE A 155 3.50 -22.89 1.06
C PHE A 155 4.07 -24.14 0.40
N HIS A 156 3.82 -24.28 -0.90
CA HIS A 156 4.26 -25.40 -1.73
C HIS A 156 5.24 -24.91 -2.80
N GLY A 157 6.46 -25.39 -2.71
CA GLY A 157 7.52 -25.02 -3.63
C GLY A 157 8.40 -23.87 -3.12
N ARG A 158 9.37 -23.50 -3.96
CA ARG A 158 10.37 -22.50 -3.62
C ARG A 158 9.85 -21.09 -3.86
N MET A 159 9.35 -20.45 -2.82
CA MET A 159 8.84 -19.10 -2.90
C MET A 159 9.12 -18.28 -1.64
N LEU A 160 9.05 -16.97 -1.77
CA LEU A 160 8.98 -16.05 -0.64
C LEU A 160 7.54 -16.06 -0.12
N PRO A 161 7.28 -16.45 1.13
CA PRO A 161 5.91 -16.56 1.64
C PRO A 161 5.14 -15.27 1.56
N ILE A 162 5.66 -14.19 2.16
CA ILE A 162 5.02 -12.88 2.22
C ILE A 162 6.04 -11.80 1.91
N SER A 163 5.63 -10.78 1.15
CA SER A 163 6.41 -9.57 0.95
C SER A 163 5.56 -8.33 1.19
N LEU A 164 6.17 -7.29 1.75
CA LEU A 164 5.60 -5.95 1.83
C LEU A 164 6.47 -5.00 1.01
N LEU A 165 5.88 -4.33 0.03
CA LEU A 165 6.59 -3.40 -0.83
C LEU A 165 5.84 -2.09 -0.95
N ARG A 166 6.53 -0.97 -0.73
CA ARG A 166 5.92 0.38 -0.75
C ARG A 166 4.64 0.49 0.08
N SER A 167 4.63 -0.20 1.22
CA SER A 167 3.48 -0.29 2.12
C SER A 167 3.80 0.38 3.44
N GLU A 168 2.81 1.02 4.06
CA GLU A 168 2.95 1.83 5.25
C GLU A 168 1.90 1.42 6.29
N ASN A 169 2.31 1.39 7.56
CA ASN A 169 1.43 1.06 8.69
C ASN A 169 0.67 -0.27 8.50
N CYS A 170 1.41 -1.32 8.08
CA CYS A 170 0.84 -2.65 7.85
C CYS A 170 1.08 -3.57 9.03
N VAL A 171 0.05 -4.34 9.41
CA VAL A 171 0.10 -5.33 10.49
C VAL A 171 -0.23 -6.71 9.94
N LEU A 172 0.65 -7.68 10.22
CA LEU A 172 0.43 -9.10 9.92
C LEU A 172 0.33 -9.83 11.26
N LYS A 173 -0.80 -10.50 11.53
CA LYS A 173 -1.05 -11.09 12.83
C LYS A 173 -1.88 -12.36 12.79
N ASN A 174 -1.76 -13.14 13.86
CA ASN A 174 -2.62 -14.29 14.17
C ASN A 174 -2.59 -15.38 13.09
N PHE A 175 -1.43 -15.73 12.57
CA PHE A 175 -1.25 -16.88 11.68
C PHE A 175 0.15 -17.48 11.84
N SER A 176 0.29 -18.74 11.42
CA SER A 176 1.57 -19.41 11.24
C SER A 176 1.90 -19.55 9.76
N ILE A 177 3.19 -19.70 9.46
CA ILE A 177 3.71 -19.99 8.13
C ILE A 177 4.45 -21.32 8.20
N ASP A 178 4.13 -22.21 7.29
CA ASP A 178 4.87 -23.46 7.12
C ASP A 178 5.03 -23.80 5.64
N PHE A 179 5.94 -24.70 5.35
CA PHE A 179 6.15 -25.28 4.03
C PHE A 179 5.76 -26.75 4.05
N GLU A 180 5.02 -27.20 3.01
CA GLU A 180 4.67 -28.64 2.87
C GLU A 180 5.94 -29.49 2.90
N ASN A 181 6.99 -29.05 2.20
CA ASN A 181 8.32 -29.66 2.25
C ASN A 181 9.32 -28.63 2.81
N PRO A 182 9.86 -28.87 4.01
CA PRO A 182 10.83 -27.97 4.61
C PRO A 182 12.06 -27.76 3.73
N HIS A 183 12.52 -26.51 3.64
CA HIS A 183 13.74 -26.17 2.89
C HIS A 183 15.03 -26.43 3.68
N ILE A 184 14.91 -26.82 4.94
CA ILE A 184 16.01 -27.10 5.85
C ILE A 184 15.93 -28.55 6.27
N THR A 185 17.03 -29.29 6.07
CA THR A 185 17.17 -30.63 6.55
C THR A 185 17.93 -30.64 7.87
N GLN A 186 17.41 -31.37 8.83
CA GLN A 186 18.07 -31.59 10.11
C GLN A 186 18.54 -33.04 10.18
N ILE A 187 19.76 -33.22 10.64
CA ILE A 187 20.34 -34.54 10.91
C ILE A 187 20.81 -34.57 12.36
N GLN A 188 20.68 -35.74 12.99
CA GLN A 188 21.29 -36.03 14.30
C GLN A 188 22.49 -36.92 14.09
N ILE A 189 23.67 -36.48 14.49
CA ILE A 189 24.87 -37.30 14.47
C ILE A 189 24.77 -38.29 15.62
N ILE A 190 24.78 -39.59 15.29
CA ILE A 190 24.69 -40.69 16.23
C ILE A 190 26.10 -41.16 16.61
N ASP A 191 26.98 -41.28 15.64
CA ASP A 191 28.39 -41.69 15.84
C ASP A 191 29.28 -40.96 14.83
N ASN A 192 30.49 -40.69 15.25
CA ASN A 192 31.52 -40.10 14.40
C ASN A 192 32.86 -40.67 14.76
N SER A 193 33.32 -41.72 14.03
CA SER A 193 34.56 -42.36 14.28
C SER A 193 35.51 -42.34 13.06
N PRO A 194 36.83 -42.28 13.26
CA PRO A 194 37.78 -42.28 12.16
C PRO A 194 37.70 -43.55 11.30
N GLU A 195 37.32 -44.69 11.93
CA GLU A 195 37.29 -46.01 11.26
C GLU A 195 36.00 -46.20 10.46
N ASN A 196 34.85 -45.73 10.99
CA ASN A 196 33.54 -46.03 10.44
C ASN A 196 32.87 -44.81 9.75
N GLY A 197 33.50 -43.63 9.87
CA GLY A 197 32.94 -42.40 9.39
C GLY A 197 31.83 -41.84 10.28
N THR A 198 30.96 -41.04 9.73
CA THR A 198 29.86 -40.40 10.47
C THR A 198 28.54 -41.12 10.21
N THR A 199 27.93 -41.60 11.29
CA THR A 199 26.56 -42.15 11.26
C THR A 199 25.59 -41.07 11.74
N TYR A 200 24.53 -40.83 11.00
CA TYR A 200 23.51 -39.86 11.36
C TYR A 200 22.10 -40.36 11.08
N GLU A 201 21.16 -39.86 11.83
CA GLU A 201 19.75 -40.05 11.64
C GLU A 201 19.14 -38.83 10.97
N VAL A 202 18.30 -39.08 9.99
CA VAL A 202 17.58 -38.03 9.23
C VAL A 202 16.18 -37.87 9.83
N ALA A 203 15.72 -36.67 10.00
CA ALA A 203 14.38 -36.42 10.51
C ALA A 203 13.30 -37.09 9.62
N PRO A 204 12.27 -37.70 10.22
CA PRO A 204 11.32 -38.59 9.50
C PRO A 204 10.48 -37.87 8.42
N TRP A 205 10.44 -36.55 8.43
CA TRP A 205 9.74 -35.75 7.42
C TRP A 205 10.62 -35.34 6.24
N VAL A 206 11.92 -35.74 6.24
CA VAL A 206 12.85 -35.35 5.20
C VAL A 206 12.93 -36.47 4.16
N ASP A 207 12.51 -36.13 2.93
CA ASP A 207 12.80 -36.98 1.79
C ASP A 207 14.27 -36.82 1.34
N TYR A 208 14.98 -37.89 1.22
CA TYR A 208 16.38 -37.90 0.77
C TYR A 208 16.70 -39.05 -0.13
N ARG A 209 17.81 -38.94 -0.83
CA ARG A 209 18.46 -40.06 -1.53
C ARG A 209 19.96 -39.98 -1.31
N VAL A 210 20.59 -41.15 -1.37
CA VAL A 210 22.04 -41.20 -1.44
C VAL A 210 22.41 -41.59 -2.88
N SER A 211 23.22 -40.75 -3.51
CA SER A 211 23.71 -41.05 -4.89
C SER A 211 24.66 -42.22 -4.91
N LYS A 212 24.96 -42.72 -6.11
CA LYS A 212 25.96 -43.79 -6.29
C LYS A 212 27.37 -43.40 -5.81
N ASP A 213 27.63 -42.11 -5.81
CA ASP A 213 28.91 -41.54 -5.36
C ASP A 213 28.89 -41.17 -3.87
N SER A 214 27.93 -41.72 -3.10
CA SER A 214 27.76 -41.53 -1.68
C SER A 214 27.45 -40.06 -1.28
N VAL A 215 26.88 -39.29 -2.18
CA VAL A 215 26.41 -37.93 -1.89
C VAL A 215 25.00 -38.00 -1.33
N PHE A 216 24.82 -37.46 -0.14
CA PHE A 216 23.52 -37.30 0.47
C PHE A 216 22.81 -36.08 -0.15
N GLU A 217 21.67 -36.31 -0.76
CA GLU A 217 20.85 -35.27 -1.39
C GLU A 217 19.48 -35.22 -0.74
N THR A 218 19.08 -34.10 -0.21
CA THR A 218 17.69 -33.86 0.24
C THR A 218 16.82 -33.63 -0.96
N LEU A 219 15.65 -34.27 -0.96
CA LEU A 219 14.62 -34.07 -1.97
C LEU A 219 13.61 -33.08 -1.40
N GLY A 220 13.57 -31.91 -1.94
CA GLY A 220 12.61 -30.86 -1.58
C GLY A 220 12.28 -30.02 -2.80
N ASP A 221 11.31 -29.13 -2.67
CA ASP A 221 10.79 -28.29 -3.74
C ASP A 221 11.86 -27.36 -4.36
N GLY A 222 12.76 -27.92 -5.16
CA GLY A 222 13.77 -27.17 -5.90
C GLY A 222 15.03 -26.79 -5.12
N TRP A 223 15.24 -27.34 -3.93
CA TRP A 223 16.52 -27.25 -3.21
C TRP A 223 17.41 -28.45 -3.59
N MET A 224 18.27 -28.25 -4.54
CA MET A 224 19.44 -29.10 -4.67
C MET A 224 20.61 -28.39 -4.01
N LEU A 225 21.20 -29.05 -3.00
CA LEU A 225 22.56 -28.75 -2.64
C LEU A 225 23.41 -29.01 -3.88
N ARG A 226 23.89 -27.95 -4.54
CA ARG A 226 24.99 -28.16 -5.48
C ARG A 226 26.16 -28.65 -4.65
N PRO A 227 26.77 -29.81 -4.98
CA PRO A 227 28.01 -30.17 -4.35
C PRO A 227 28.94 -28.98 -4.55
N SER A 228 29.43 -28.38 -3.46
CA SER A 228 30.56 -27.47 -3.58
C SER A 228 31.68 -28.30 -4.18
N SER A 229 32.04 -28.01 -5.40
CA SER A 229 33.20 -28.60 -6.03
C SER A 229 34.42 -28.25 -5.18
N GLY A 230 34.87 -29.17 -4.38
CA GLY A 230 36.20 -29.20 -3.80
C GLY A 230 36.37 -28.53 -2.44
N ILE A 231 36.44 -29.33 -1.44
CA ILE A 231 37.56 -29.29 -0.50
C ILE A 231 38.25 -30.65 -0.56
#